data_f273e96b13fbe57f51b57ed2d3c48940
#
_entry.id   f273e96b13fbe57f51b57ed2d3c48940
#
_cell.length_a   1.000
_cell.length_b   1.000
_cell.length_c   1.000
_cell.angle_alpha   90.00
_cell.angle_beta   90.00
_cell.angle_gamma   90.00
#
_symmetry.space_group_name_H-M   'P 1'
#
loop_
_entity.id
_entity.type
_entity.pdbx_description
1 polymer ?
#
loop_
_entity_poly.entity_id
_entity_poly.type
_entity_poly.pdbx_seq_one_letter_code
_entity_poly.pdbx_strand_id
1 'polypeptide(L)'
;LRTACRQAKQWQDGGHSPFVLSVNVSAVQFRNDGIVDSIRGILEETGLEAQYLELELTESIVADDLEGTRQILNELKALGLSLAIDDFGTGYSSLAYLTQLPFDTLKIDQAFVRGKEKHNWAIVRAVCQLARSLGLNIVAEGVETIDHADMLAGLGCHIGQGYYFSRPLPTDNLESYFAEHDSRDASPDDDGGVDKKAKLRVGLPTFGAINQFQKTALEFRADHPSLG
;
A
#
# COMPACT_ATOMS: atom_id res chain seq x y z
N LEU A 1 -3.71 -2.65 14.91
CA LEU A 1 -4.83 -2.57 13.99
C LEU A 1 -5.97 -1.71 14.56
N ARG A 2 -6.62 -2.08 15.68
CA ARG A 2 -7.77 -1.36 16.30
C ARG A 2 -7.54 0.15 16.46
N THR A 3 -6.41 0.56 17.05
CA THR A 3 -6.05 1.98 17.23
C THR A 3 -5.96 2.72 15.90
N ALA A 4 -5.38 2.09 14.90
CA ALA A 4 -5.23 2.67 13.59
C ALA A 4 -6.57 2.85 12.86
N CYS A 5 -7.43 1.83 12.89
CA CYS A 5 -8.77 1.93 12.30
C CYS A 5 -9.59 3.02 12.97
N ARG A 6 -9.53 3.13 14.31
CA ARG A 6 -10.21 4.19 15.05
C ARG A 6 -9.69 5.58 14.65
N GLN A 7 -8.39 5.75 14.54
CA GLN A 7 -7.78 7.01 14.15
C GLN A 7 -8.13 7.39 12.70
N ALA A 8 -8.07 6.44 11.77
CA ALA A 8 -8.48 6.67 10.38
C ALA A 8 -9.95 7.10 10.29
N LYS A 9 -10.83 6.44 11.05
CA LYS A 9 -12.24 6.81 11.11
C LYS A 9 -12.45 8.22 11.70
N GLN A 10 -11.72 8.59 12.75
CA GLN A 10 -11.78 9.93 13.32
C GLN A 10 -11.39 11.02 12.31
N TRP A 11 -10.36 10.78 11.50
CA TRP A 11 -9.96 11.72 10.45
C TRP A 11 -11.02 11.83 9.35
N GLN A 12 -11.61 10.71 8.92
CA GLN A 12 -12.72 10.74 7.95
C GLN A 12 -13.93 11.51 8.49
N ASP A 13 -14.30 11.28 9.76
CA ASP A 13 -15.40 12.00 10.42
C ASP A 13 -15.07 13.48 10.65
N GLY A 14 -13.80 13.83 10.79
CA GLY A 14 -13.27 15.18 10.82
C GLY A 14 -13.27 15.92 9.48
N GLY A 15 -13.68 15.24 8.39
CA GLY A 15 -13.82 15.85 7.07
C GLY A 15 -12.58 15.73 6.17
N HIS A 16 -11.56 14.97 6.58
CA HIS A 16 -10.44 14.66 5.69
C HIS A 16 -10.87 13.70 4.57
N SER A 17 -10.27 13.88 3.40
CA SER A 17 -10.52 12.99 2.25
C SER A 17 -10.24 11.53 2.62
N PRO A 18 -11.11 10.58 2.24
CA PRO A 18 -10.90 9.17 2.52
C PRO A 18 -9.59 8.66 1.90
N PHE A 19 -8.85 7.88 2.67
CA PHE A 19 -7.58 7.26 2.25
C PHE A 19 -7.56 5.78 2.62
N VAL A 20 -6.67 5.02 2.01
CA VAL A 20 -6.44 3.62 2.36
C VAL A 20 -5.44 3.52 3.49
N LEU A 21 -5.86 2.91 4.59
CA LEU A 21 -5.02 2.56 5.73
C LEU A 21 -4.38 1.20 5.46
N SER A 22 -3.07 1.15 5.22
CA SER A 22 -2.33 -0.10 5.08
C SER A 22 -1.73 -0.53 6.41
N VAL A 23 -1.91 -1.80 6.79
CA VAL A 23 -1.44 -2.35 8.07
C VAL A 23 -0.72 -3.66 7.85
N ASN A 24 0.51 -3.74 8.32
CA ASN A 24 1.29 -4.97 8.31
C ASN A 24 0.71 -6.01 9.28
N VAL A 25 0.59 -7.24 8.80
CA VAL A 25 0.18 -8.41 9.58
C VAL A 25 1.33 -9.39 9.64
N SER A 26 1.79 -9.71 10.85
CA SER A 26 2.86 -10.70 11.03
C SER A 26 2.36 -12.12 10.79
N ALA A 27 3.28 -13.04 10.45
CA ALA A 27 2.95 -14.47 10.29
C ALA A 27 2.26 -15.08 11.52
N VAL A 28 2.70 -14.68 12.72
CA VAL A 28 2.09 -15.15 13.98
C VAL A 28 0.65 -14.66 14.11
N GLN A 29 0.37 -13.41 13.75
CA GLN A 29 -0.99 -12.88 13.79
C GLN A 29 -1.88 -13.51 12.73
N PHE A 30 -1.35 -13.71 11.52
CA PHE A 30 -2.08 -14.30 10.41
C PHE A 30 -2.51 -15.74 10.69
N ARG A 31 -1.64 -16.52 11.35
CA ARG A 31 -1.91 -17.94 11.71
C ARG A 31 -2.75 -18.11 12.98
N ASN A 32 -3.09 -17.02 13.65
CA ASN A 32 -3.91 -17.10 14.84
C ASN A 32 -5.36 -17.41 14.48
N ASP A 33 -5.92 -18.46 15.07
CA ASP A 33 -7.32 -18.83 14.91
C ASP A 33 -8.22 -17.62 15.24
N GLY A 34 -9.11 -17.27 14.31
CA GLY A 34 -10.06 -16.16 14.49
C GLY A 34 -9.54 -14.78 14.04
N ILE A 35 -8.49 -14.70 13.22
CA ILE A 35 -8.03 -13.41 12.65
C ILE A 35 -9.15 -12.70 11.89
N VAL A 36 -9.96 -13.42 11.11
CA VAL A 36 -11.07 -12.86 10.33
C VAL A 36 -12.12 -12.25 11.26
N ASP A 37 -12.51 -12.97 12.32
CA ASP A 37 -13.47 -12.48 13.31
C ASP A 37 -12.93 -11.30 14.10
N SER A 38 -11.64 -11.31 14.42
CA SER A 38 -10.97 -10.19 15.08
C SER A 38 -11.00 -8.92 14.20
N ILE A 39 -10.71 -9.05 12.91
CA ILE A 39 -10.73 -7.92 11.97
C ILE A 39 -12.15 -7.42 11.78
N ARG A 40 -13.12 -8.31 11.59
CA ARG A 40 -14.56 -7.97 11.52
C ARG A 40 -14.99 -7.17 12.73
N GLY A 41 -14.71 -7.68 13.93
CA GLY A 41 -15.07 -7.00 15.18
C GLY A 41 -14.39 -5.62 15.32
N ILE A 42 -13.16 -5.45 14.83
CA ILE A 42 -12.48 -4.16 14.83
C ILE A 42 -13.15 -3.17 13.85
N LEU A 43 -13.53 -3.61 12.66
CA LEU A 43 -14.23 -2.76 11.69
C LEU A 43 -15.62 -2.34 12.22
N GLU A 44 -16.37 -3.27 12.81
CA GLU A 44 -17.66 -3.00 13.43
C GLU A 44 -17.54 -2.03 14.62
N GLU A 45 -16.54 -2.21 15.49
CA GLU A 45 -16.30 -1.34 16.66
C GLU A 45 -15.88 0.07 16.26
N THR A 46 -15.02 0.19 15.25
CA THR A 46 -14.44 1.48 14.85
C THR A 46 -15.31 2.24 13.85
N GLY A 47 -16.20 1.54 13.14
CA GLY A 47 -17.00 2.11 12.06
C GLY A 47 -16.21 2.44 10.80
N LEU A 48 -14.93 2.01 10.70
CA LEU A 48 -14.16 2.17 9.46
C LEU A 48 -14.70 1.20 8.41
N GLU A 49 -15.07 1.72 7.24
CA GLU A 49 -15.50 0.88 6.12
C GLU A 49 -14.32 0.03 5.62
N ALA A 50 -14.57 -1.27 5.39
CA ALA A 50 -13.53 -2.23 5.03
C ALA A 50 -12.73 -1.84 3.77
N GLN A 51 -13.34 -1.15 2.80
CA GLN A 51 -12.67 -0.67 1.59
C GLN A 51 -11.51 0.30 1.85
N TYR A 52 -11.46 0.90 3.04
CA TYR A 52 -10.37 1.78 3.47
C TYR A 52 -9.29 1.09 4.30
N LEU A 53 -9.38 -0.24 4.45
CA LEU A 53 -8.36 -1.05 5.10
C LEU A 53 -7.66 -1.94 4.08
N GLU A 54 -6.32 -1.89 4.06
CA GLU A 54 -5.47 -2.83 3.33
C GLU A 54 -4.59 -3.57 4.34
N LEU A 55 -4.52 -4.90 4.22
CA LEU A 55 -3.61 -5.72 5.03
C LEU A 55 -2.38 -6.07 4.20
N GLU A 56 -1.21 -5.79 4.73
CA GLU A 56 0.08 -6.10 4.12
C GLU A 56 0.63 -7.40 4.70
N LEU A 57 0.91 -8.38 3.85
CA LEU A 57 1.39 -9.71 4.21
C LEU A 57 2.71 -9.98 3.52
N THR A 58 3.73 -10.38 4.27
CA THR A 58 5.00 -10.75 3.66
C THR A 58 4.90 -12.06 2.88
N GLU A 59 5.75 -12.21 1.86
CA GLU A 59 5.81 -13.38 1.01
C GLU A 59 5.94 -14.70 1.80
N SER A 60 6.68 -14.69 2.91
CA SER A 60 6.91 -15.87 3.75
C SER A 60 5.63 -16.45 4.40
N ILE A 61 4.61 -15.62 4.63
CA ILE A 61 3.32 -16.08 5.19
C ILE A 61 2.63 -17.05 4.24
N VAL A 62 2.76 -16.77 2.95
CA VAL A 62 2.07 -17.48 1.87
C VAL A 62 2.72 -18.83 1.56
N ALA A 63 4.03 -18.96 1.78
CA ALA A 63 4.81 -20.12 1.34
C ALA A 63 4.55 -21.40 2.15
N ASP A 64 4.11 -21.30 3.40
CA ASP A 64 4.05 -22.44 4.33
C ASP A 64 2.79 -23.32 4.17
N ASP A 65 1.61 -22.71 3.96
CA ASP A 65 0.34 -23.40 3.77
C ASP A 65 -0.52 -22.61 2.78
N LEU A 66 -0.44 -22.97 1.53
CA LEU A 66 -1.14 -22.27 0.46
C LEU A 66 -2.66 -22.40 0.55
N GLU A 67 -3.18 -23.57 0.88
CA GLU A 67 -4.63 -23.81 0.91
C GLU A 67 -5.29 -23.13 2.11
N GLY A 68 -4.73 -23.28 3.32
CA GLY A 68 -5.23 -22.59 4.51
C GLY A 68 -5.11 -21.07 4.37
N THR A 69 -3.98 -20.59 3.81
CA THR A 69 -3.80 -19.17 3.50
C THR A 69 -4.86 -18.67 2.53
N ARG A 70 -5.13 -19.39 1.44
CA ARG A 70 -6.14 -19.03 0.43
C ARG A 70 -7.53 -18.88 1.05
N GLN A 71 -7.91 -19.80 1.93
CA GLN A 71 -9.19 -19.74 2.61
C GLN A 71 -9.32 -18.46 3.46
N ILE A 72 -8.34 -18.18 4.32
CA ILE A 72 -8.33 -16.99 5.18
C ILE A 72 -8.37 -15.70 4.33
N LEU A 73 -7.57 -15.62 3.27
CA LEU A 73 -7.55 -14.44 2.40
C LEU A 73 -8.90 -14.23 1.69
N ASN A 74 -9.57 -15.29 1.24
CA ASN A 74 -10.90 -15.18 0.64
C ASN A 74 -11.95 -14.69 1.66
N GLU A 75 -11.90 -15.17 2.91
CA GLU A 75 -12.77 -14.70 3.97
C GLU A 75 -12.54 -13.22 4.30
N LEU A 76 -11.26 -12.77 4.32
CA LEU A 76 -10.90 -11.36 4.49
C LEU A 76 -11.40 -10.53 3.31
N LYS A 77 -11.24 -10.99 2.08
CA LYS A 77 -11.78 -10.32 0.88
C LYS A 77 -13.30 -10.21 0.93
N ALA A 78 -13.99 -11.19 1.47
CA ALA A 78 -15.45 -11.14 1.63
C ALA A 78 -15.90 -10.06 2.62
N LEU A 79 -15.03 -9.57 3.52
CA LEU A 79 -15.30 -8.38 4.34
C LEU A 79 -15.22 -7.07 3.53
N GLY A 80 -14.60 -7.08 2.34
CA GLY A 80 -14.46 -5.92 1.47
C GLY A 80 -13.14 -5.14 1.61
N LEU A 81 -12.17 -5.65 2.37
CA LEU A 81 -10.85 -5.02 2.50
C LEU A 81 -9.92 -5.39 1.32
N SER A 82 -8.81 -4.65 1.20
CA SER A 82 -7.75 -4.92 0.24
C SER A 82 -6.62 -5.74 0.86
N LEU A 83 -5.92 -6.51 0.03
CA LEU A 83 -4.79 -7.34 0.42
C LEU A 83 -3.56 -6.97 -0.42
N ALA A 84 -2.43 -6.74 0.24
CA ALA A 84 -1.15 -6.46 -0.39
C ALA A 84 -0.12 -7.53 -0.03
N ILE A 85 0.68 -7.95 -1.02
CA ILE A 85 1.87 -8.73 -0.76
C ILE A 85 3.07 -7.80 -0.60
N ASP A 86 3.74 -7.91 0.54
CA ASP A 86 4.88 -7.06 0.92
C ASP A 86 6.22 -7.78 0.74
N ASP A 87 7.31 -6.99 0.63
CA ASP A 87 8.70 -7.45 0.46
C ASP A 87 8.89 -8.39 -0.75
N PHE A 88 8.10 -8.19 -1.83
CA PHE A 88 8.12 -9.11 -2.96
C PHE A 88 9.45 -9.13 -3.68
N GLY A 89 9.95 -10.35 -3.91
CA GLY A 89 11.21 -10.63 -4.62
C GLY A 89 12.42 -10.82 -3.71
N THR A 90 12.28 -10.68 -2.38
CA THR A 90 13.38 -10.92 -1.42
C THR A 90 13.48 -12.37 -0.96
N GLY A 91 12.44 -13.19 -1.23
CA GLY A 91 12.34 -14.58 -0.83
C GLY A 91 12.32 -15.57 -2.01
N TYR A 92 11.88 -16.80 -1.73
CA TYR A 92 11.65 -17.83 -2.75
C TYR A 92 10.30 -17.60 -3.44
N SER A 93 10.22 -16.56 -4.26
CA SER A 93 8.99 -16.20 -4.96
C SER A 93 8.54 -17.31 -5.91
N SER A 94 7.57 -18.13 -5.49
CA SER A 94 6.84 -18.94 -6.44
C SER A 94 5.75 -18.09 -7.09
N LEU A 95 5.93 -17.68 -8.33
CA LEU A 95 4.92 -16.93 -9.10
C LEU A 95 3.56 -17.64 -9.14
N ALA A 96 3.54 -18.94 -8.85
CA ALA A 96 2.34 -19.75 -8.87
C ALA A 96 1.29 -19.32 -7.84
N TYR A 97 1.70 -18.87 -6.66
CA TYR A 97 0.71 -18.45 -5.64
C TYR A 97 0.11 -17.08 -5.93
N LEU A 98 0.83 -16.16 -6.61
CA LEU A 98 0.27 -14.86 -6.97
C LEU A 98 -0.96 -14.98 -7.87
N THR A 99 -1.03 -16.02 -8.69
CA THR A 99 -2.19 -16.27 -9.56
C THR A 99 -3.35 -16.97 -8.84
N GLN A 100 -3.11 -17.55 -7.67
CA GLN A 100 -4.08 -18.35 -6.93
C GLN A 100 -4.66 -17.63 -5.72
N LEU A 101 -4.02 -16.55 -5.28
CA LEU A 101 -4.41 -15.82 -4.09
C LEU A 101 -5.01 -14.45 -4.46
N PRO A 102 -6.01 -13.98 -3.70
CA PRO A 102 -6.80 -12.80 -4.04
C PRO A 102 -6.13 -11.50 -3.61
N PHE A 103 -4.86 -11.29 -3.96
CA PHE A 103 -4.16 -10.04 -3.73
C PHE A 103 -4.65 -8.95 -4.68
N ASP A 104 -4.68 -7.72 -4.19
CA ASP A 104 -5.00 -6.52 -4.96
C ASP A 104 -3.76 -5.69 -5.29
N THR A 105 -2.74 -5.78 -4.43
CA THR A 105 -1.55 -4.93 -4.50
C THR A 105 -0.28 -5.76 -4.35
N LEU A 106 0.75 -5.42 -5.15
CA LEU A 106 2.09 -5.95 -5.03
C LEU A 106 3.04 -4.81 -4.67
N LYS A 107 3.80 -4.96 -3.56
CA LYS A 107 4.77 -3.99 -3.09
C LYS A 107 6.19 -4.44 -3.47
N ILE A 108 6.91 -3.55 -4.16
CA ILE A 108 8.30 -3.78 -4.56
C ILE A 108 9.18 -3.33 -3.40
N ASP A 109 9.98 -4.26 -2.88
CA ASP A 109 10.87 -3.98 -1.74
C ASP A 109 11.89 -2.88 -2.05
N GLN A 110 12.18 -2.08 -1.03
CA GLN A 110 13.11 -0.95 -1.09
C GLN A 110 14.54 -1.34 -1.51
N ALA A 111 14.97 -2.59 -1.26
CA ALA A 111 16.29 -3.06 -1.63
C ALA A 111 16.50 -3.01 -3.16
N PHE A 112 15.45 -3.21 -3.93
CA PHE A 112 15.52 -3.11 -5.40
C PHE A 112 15.49 -1.65 -5.87
N VAL A 113 14.68 -0.80 -5.25
CA VAL A 113 14.54 0.61 -5.65
C VAL A 113 15.78 1.43 -5.27
N ARG A 114 16.34 1.20 -4.07
CA ARG A 114 17.57 1.86 -3.58
C ARG A 114 18.85 1.24 -4.13
N GLY A 115 18.76 0.06 -4.70
CA GLY A 115 19.92 -0.70 -5.13
C GLY A 115 20.68 0.00 -6.26
N LYS A 116 22.00 0.17 -6.07
CA LYS A 116 22.89 0.83 -7.04
C LYS A 116 23.25 -0.04 -8.23
N GLU A 117 22.94 -1.31 -8.19
CA GLU A 117 23.31 -2.26 -9.21
C GLU A 117 22.31 -2.26 -10.38
N LYS A 118 22.80 -2.28 -11.61
CA LYS A 118 21.95 -2.24 -12.81
C LYS A 118 20.90 -3.35 -12.87
N HIS A 119 21.17 -4.50 -12.26
CA HIS A 119 20.23 -5.61 -12.24
C HIS A 119 19.02 -5.38 -11.34
N ASN A 120 19.10 -4.52 -10.31
CA ASN A 120 17.97 -4.20 -9.45
C ASN A 120 16.81 -3.57 -10.24
N TRP A 121 17.11 -2.64 -11.13
CA TRP A 121 16.12 -2.04 -12.01
C TRP A 121 15.57 -3.00 -13.07
N ALA A 122 16.33 -4.02 -13.46
CA ALA A 122 15.79 -5.08 -14.28
C ALA A 122 14.75 -5.92 -13.53
N ILE A 123 14.98 -6.19 -12.24
CA ILE A 123 14.01 -6.86 -11.34
C ILE A 123 12.75 -5.98 -11.18
N VAL A 124 12.90 -4.68 -10.85
CA VAL A 124 11.77 -3.74 -10.75
C VAL A 124 10.92 -3.77 -12.01
N ARG A 125 11.55 -3.70 -13.19
CA ARG A 125 10.85 -3.78 -14.48
C ARG A 125 10.08 -5.08 -14.64
N ALA A 126 10.69 -6.22 -14.31
CA ALA A 126 10.06 -7.53 -14.42
C ALA A 126 8.85 -7.65 -13.49
N VAL A 127 8.98 -7.15 -12.24
CA VAL A 127 7.90 -7.13 -11.26
C VAL A 127 6.75 -6.23 -11.71
N CYS A 128 7.04 -5.04 -12.26
CA CYS A 128 6.02 -4.16 -12.81
C CYS A 128 5.25 -4.81 -13.98
N GLN A 129 5.95 -5.53 -14.85
CA GLN A 129 5.31 -6.25 -15.96
C GLN A 129 4.42 -7.39 -15.45
N LEU A 130 4.92 -8.15 -14.48
CA LEU A 130 4.17 -9.25 -13.85
C LEU A 130 2.89 -8.73 -13.20
N ALA A 131 2.99 -7.73 -12.32
CA ALA A 131 1.84 -7.18 -11.61
C ALA A 131 0.77 -6.67 -12.59
N ARG A 132 1.17 -5.96 -13.66
CA ARG A 132 0.24 -5.53 -14.71
C ARG A 132 -0.44 -6.71 -15.42
N SER A 133 0.30 -7.76 -15.71
CA SER A 133 -0.26 -8.95 -16.37
C SER A 133 -1.27 -9.67 -15.48
N LEU A 134 -1.14 -9.55 -14.16
CA LEU A 134 -2.05 -10.12 -13.17
C LEU A 134 -3.16 -9.16 -12.74
N GLY A 135 -3.16 -7.91 -13.24
CA GLY A 135 -4.15 -6.89 -12.85
C GLY A 135 -3.97 -6.36 -11.43
N LEU A 136 -2.75 -6.47 -10.86
CA LEU A 136 -2.43 -5.99 -9.51
C LEU A 136 -2.00 -4.52 -9.55
N ASN A 137 -2.36 -3.77 -8.52
CA ASN A 137 -1.76 -2.48 -8.23
C ASN A 137 -0.29 -2.66 -7.86
N ILE A 138 0.54 -1.66 -8.14
CA ILE A 138 1.96 -1.70 -7.84
C ILE A 138 2.30 -0.55 -6.92
N VAL A 139 2.94 -0.85 -5.79
CA VAL A 139 3.51 0.13 -4.87
C VAL A 139 5.02 -0.08 -4.83
N ALA A 140 5.81 0.96 -5.07
CA ALA A 140 7.26 0.89 -4.94
C ALA A 140 7.71 1.51 -3.61
N GLU A 141 8.48 0.76 -2.84
CA GLU A 141 9.03 1.22 -1.58
C GLU A 141 10.43 1.83 -1.72
N GLY A 142 10.81 2.67 -0.74
CA GLY A 142 12.14 3.24 -0.69
C GLY A 142 12.42 4.28 -1.76
N VAL A 143 11.40 4.96 -2.26
CA VAL A 143 11.57 6.10 -3.18
C VAL A 143 12.20 7.26 -2.41
N GLU A 144 13.47 7.59 -2.71
CA GLU A 144 14.24 8.62 -2.01
C GLU A 144 14.58 9.82 -2.88
N THR A 145 14.51 9.68 -4.20
CA THR A 145 14.89 10.72 -5.16
C THR A 145 13.86 10.87 -6.27
N ILE A 146 13.89 12.02 -6.93
CA ILE A 146 13.06 12.26 -8.11
C ILE A 146 13.40 11.28 -9.24
N ASP A 147 14.67 10.91 -9.40
CA ASP A 147 15.10 9.94 -10.41
C ASP A 147 14.44 8.57 -10.19
N HIS A 148 14.30 8.14 -8.91
CA HIS A 148 13.56 6.91 -8.58
C HIS A 148 12.09 7.02 -9.00
N ALA A 149 11.44 8.17 -8.70
CA ALA A 149 10.04 8.39 -9.05
C ALA A 149 9.83 8.37 -10.57
N ASP A 150 10.68 9.07 -11.33
CA ASP A 150 10.61 9.14 -12.79
C ASP A 150 10.84 7.78 -13.45
N MET A 151 11.82 7.01 -12.95
CA MET A 151 12.07 5.65 -13.45
C MET A 151 10.89 4.73 -13.20
N LEU A 152 10.29 4.79 -12.00
CA LEU A 152 9.11 3.99 -11.64
C LEU A 152 7.90 4.37 -12.49
N ALA A 153 7.64 5.67 -12.68
CA ALA A 153 6.58 6.16 -13.55
C ALA A 153 6.74 5.67 -14.99
N GLY A 154 7.97 5.72 -15.53
CA GLY A 154 8.31 5.18 -16.85
C GLY A 154 8.09 3.67 -16.97
N LEU A 155 8.09 2.94 -15.86
CA LEU A 155 7.74 1.52 -15.77
C LEU A 155 6.25 1.27 -15.52
N GLY A 156 5.42 2.32 -15.39
CA GLY A 156 4.00 2.22 -15.10
C GLY A 156 3.68 1.90 -13.63
N CYS A 157 4.61 2.18 -12.73
CA CYS A 157 4.38 2.17 -11.30
C CYS A 157 4.07 3.61 -10.85
N HIS A 158 2.81 3.88 -10.50
CA HIS A 158 2.33 5.23 -10.19
C HIS A 158 2.08 5.46 -8.70
N ILE A 159 2.35 4.46 -7.86
CA ILE A 159 2.24 4.58 -6.40
C ILE A 159 3.63 4.35 -5.82
N GLY A 160 4.13 5.32 -5.10
CA GLY A 160 5.44 5.26 -4.47
C GLY A 160 5.38 5.60 -2.99
N GLN A 161 6.30 5.00 -2.24
CA GLN A 161 6.44 5.20 -0.80
C GLN A 161 7.90 5.38 -0.45
N GLY A 162 8.23 6.44 0.30
CA GLY A 162 9.60 6.69 0.72
C GLY A 162 9.86 8.15 1.11
N TYR A 163 11.10 8.42 1.49
CA TYR A 163 11.52 9.72 2.02
C TYR A 163 11.48 10.87 1.01
N TYR A 164 11.37 10.56 -0.27
CA TYR A 164 11.13 11.57 -1.29
C TYR A 164 9.77 12.26 -1.09
N PHE A 165 8.75 11.51 -0.67
CA PHE A 165 7.41 12.05 -0.43
C PHE A 165 7.26 12.58 0.99
N SER A 166 7.52 11.74 1.98
CA SER A 166 7.48 12.11 3.39
C SER A 166 8.31 11.14 4.24
N ARG A 167 8.91 11.67 5.30
CA ARG A 167 9.41 10.85 6.40
C ARG A 167 8.23 10.40 7.26
N PRO A 168 8.39 9.33 8.08
CA PRO A 168 7.37 8.96 9.05
C PRO A 168 6.98 10.16 9.93
N LEU A 169 5.68 10.39 10.06
CA LEU A 169 5.12 11.50 10.85
C LEU A 169 4.38 10.96 12.08
N PRO A 170 4.51 11.62 13.23
CA PRO A 170 3.59 11.42 14.35
C PRO A 170 2.15 11.71 13.93
N THR A 171 1.18 11.09 14.61
CA THR A 171 -0.26 11.27 14.34
C THR A 171 -0.67 12.74 14.28
N ASP A 172 -0.21 13.55 15.25
CA ASP A 172 -0.57 14.98 15.35
C ASP A 172 -0.06 15.80 14.15
N ASN A 173 1.03 15.38 13.52
CA ASN A 173 1.60 16.06 12.35
C ASN A 173 0.94 15.61 11.04
N LEU A 174 0.25 14.47 11.02
CA LEU A 174 -0.46 13.98 9.84
C LEU A 174 -1.67 14.86 9.50
N GLU A 175 -2.35 15.44 10.48
CA GLU A 175 -3.47 16.36 10.24
C GLU A 175 -3.01 17.60 9.47
N SER A 176 -1.86 18.17 9.83
CA SER A 176 -1.25 19.28 9.08
C SER A 176 -0.87 18.85 7.66
N TYR A 177 -0.32 17.64 7.52
CA TYR A 177 0.06 17.09 6.22
C TYR A 177 -1.17 16.89 5.32
N PHE A 178 -2.29 16.37 5.84
CA PHE A 178 -3.54 16.24 5.09
C PHE A 178 -4.05 17.61 4.64
N ALA A 179 -4.09 18.60 5.53
CA ALA A 179 -4.57 19.94 5.20
C ALA A 179 -3.76 20.62 4.07
N GLU A 180 -2.45 20.37 4.01
CA GLU A 180 -1.58 20.88 2.94
C GLU A 180 -1.83 20.18 1.60
N HIS A 181 -2.19 18.91 1.60
CA HIS A 181 -2.37 18.09 0.39
C HIS A 181 -3.82 18.11 -0.10
N ASP A 182 -4.81 18.12 0.78
CA ASP A 182 -6.23 18.28 0.42
C ASP A 182 -6.48 19.62 -0.31
N SER A 183 -5.72 20.68 0.02
CA SER A 183 -5.84 21.99 -0.64
C SER A 183 -5.23 22.03 -2.05
N ARG A 184 -4.34 21.12 -2.42
CA ARG A 184 -3.74 21.07 -3.76
C ARG A 184 -4.66 20.43 -4.81
N ASP A 185 -5.60 19.57 -4.36
CA ASP A 185 -6.58 18.93 -5.25
C ASP A 185 -7.78 19.85 -5.57
N ALA A 186 -7.86 21.04 -4.97
CA ALA A 186 -8.95 21.99 -5.13
C ALA A 186 -8.75 23.04 -6.25
N SER A 187 -7.75 22.92 -7.11
CA SER A 187 -7.56 23.84 -8.25
C SER A 187 -8.61 23.58 -9.33
N PRO A 188 -9.41 24.62 -9.71
CA PRO A 188 -10.57 24.45 -10.60
C PRO A 188 -10.27 24.38 -12.10
N ASP A 189 -9.01 24.36 -12.52
CA ASP A 189 -8.64 24.39 -13.93
C ASP A 189 -8.04 23.06 -14.41
N ASP A 190 -8.88 22.05 -14.70
CA ASP A 190 -8.52 21.04 -15.68
C ASP A 190 -9.75 20.44 -16.36
N ASP A 191 -9.89 20.84 -17.63
CA ASP A 191 -10.88 20.38 -18.58
C ASP A 191 -10.45 18.98 -19.09
N GLY A 192 -11.30 17.98 -18.88
CA GLY A 192 -11.30 16.76 -19.68
C GLY A 192 -10.71 15.48 -19.07
N GLY A 193 -11.53 14.76 -18.32
CA GLY A 193 -11.65 13.29 -18.43
C GLY A 193 -10.51 12.45 -17.87
N VAL A 194 -10.71 11.92 -16.74
CA VAL A 194 -10.25 10.73 -16.00
C VAL A 194 -10.07 11.10 -14.52
N ASP A 195 -10.68 10.32 -13.68
CA ASP A 195 -10.77 10.50 -12.22
C ASP A 195 -9.36 10.66 -11.59
N LYS A 196 -8.93 11.91 -11.37
CA LYS A 196 -7.58 12.30 -10.94
C LYS A 196 -7.47 12.45 -9.41
N LYS A 197 -8.15 11.62 -8.63
CA LYS A 197 -7.96 11.65 -7.18
C LYS A 197 -6.69 10.89 -6.82
N ALA A 198 -5.65 11.64 -6.44
CA ALA A 198 -4.49 11.05 -5.78
C ALA A 198 -4.98 10.27 -4.54
N LYS A 199 -4.81 8.95 -4.55
CA LYS A 199 -5.20 8.12 -3.41
C LYS A 199 -4.04 8.12 -2.41
N LEU A 200 -4.21 8.85 -1.33
CA LEU A 200 -3.29 8.79 -0.21
C LEU A 200 -3.38 7.41 0.45
N ARG A 201 -2.24 6.78 0.66
CA ARG A 201 -2.12 5.54 1.45
C ARG A 201 -1.29 5.83 2.70
N VAL A 202 -1.81 5.46 3.85
CA VAL A 202 -1.12 5.63 5.14
C VAL A 202 -0.80 4.26 5.70
N GLY A 203 0.49 3.95 5.80
CA GLY A 203 0.98 2.67 6.33
C GLY A 203 1.41 2.73 7.79
N LEU A 204 1.27 1.62 8.50
CA LEU A 204 1.73 1.44 9.88
C LEU A 204 2.81 0.36 9.95
N PRO A 205 3.87 0.56 10.76
CA PRO A 205 4.89 -0.46 10.95
C PRO A 205 4.39 -1.64 11.78
N THR A 206 5.03 -2.77 11.56
CA THR A 206 4.86 -3.96 12.38
C THR A 206 5.51 -3.72 13.75
N PHE A 207 4.74 -3.85 14.82
CA PHE A 207 5.17 -3.91 16.25
C PHE A 207 6.17 -2.87 16.79
N GLY A 208 5.73 -2.12 17.80
CA GLY A 208 6.59 -1.53 18.82
C GLY A 208 6.50 -0.03 19.03
N ALA A 209 5.93 0.74 18.14
CA ALA A 209 5.77 2.17 18.34
C ALA A 209 4.34 2.61 18.02
N ILE A 210 3.50 2.60 19.04
CA ILE A 210 2.08 3.03 18.97
C ILE A 210 1.93 4.51 18.57
N ASN A 211 3.01 5.27 18.45
CA ASN A 211 3.01 6.71 18.22
C ASN A 211 3.60 7.19 16.89
N GLN A 212 3.85 6.30 15.92
CA GLN A 212 4.39 6.73 14.63
C GLN A 212 3.68 6.00 13.50
N PHE A 213 2.94 6.75 12.68
CA PHE A 213 2.54 6.28 11.36
C PHE A 213 3.77 6.30 10.47
N GLN A 214 4.21 5.15 10.03
CA GLN A 214 5.28 5.03 9.05
C GLN A 214 4.67 4.88 7.69
N LYS A 215 5.13 5.71 6.79
CA LYS A 215 4.97 5.61 5.35
C LYS A 215 3.64 6.15 4.79
N THR A 216 3.72 7.35 4.30
CA THR A 216 2.74 7.89 3.37
C THR A 216 3.14 7.43 1.98
N ALA A 217 2.30 6.64 1.31
CA ALA A 217 2.44 6.35 -0.11
C ALA A 217 1.59 7.36 -0.87
N LEU A 218 2.20 8.06 -1.83
CA LEU A 218 1.51 8.98 -2.72
C LEU A 218 1.43 8.39 -4.11
N GLU A 219 0.25 8.46 -4.70
CA GLU A 219 0.08 8.26 -6.14
C GLU A 219 0.68 9.50 -6.82
N PHE A 220 1.66 9.32 -7.69
CA PHE A 220 2.29 10.42 -8.42
C PHE A 220 2.12 10.23 -9.92
N ARG A 221 1.90 11.36 -10.61
CA ARG A 221 1.98 11.44 -12.06
C ARG A 221 3.29 12.10 -12.45
N ALA A 222 4.08 11.45 -13.29
CA ALA A 222 5.09 12.14 -14.04
C ALA A 222 4.38 12.87 -15.19
N ASP A 223 4.36 14.19 -15.15
CA ASP A 223 4.07 14.99 -16.32
C ASP A 223 5.27 14.87 -17.25
N HIS A 224 5.22 13.91 -18.18
CA HIS A 224 6.14 13.91 -19.28
C HIS A 224 5.63 14.87 -20.35
N PRO A 225 6.35 15.97 -20.66
CA PRO A 225 6.20 16.61 -21.95
C PRO A 225 6.60 15.57 -23.00
N SER A 226 5.69 15.27 -23.89
CA SER A 226 5.93 14.45 -25.07
C SER A 226 7.20 14.92 -25.76
N LEU A 227 8.24 14.06 -25.77
CA LEU A 227 9.34 14.20 -26.70
C LEU A 227 8.76 13.94 -28.09
N GLY A 228 8.65 15.03 -28.87
CA GLY A 228 8.40 15.00 -30.30
C GLY A 228 9.61 14.48 -31.09
#